data_c4dfa2c4e7753cc459a0e6773cdbd74b
#
_entry.id   c4dfa2c4e7753cc459a0e6773cdbd74b
#
_cell.length_a   1.000
_cell.length_b   1.000
_cell.length_c   1.000
_cell.angle_alpha   90.00
_cell.angle_beta   90.00
_cell.angle_gamma   90.00
#
_symmetry.space_group_name_H-M   'P 1'
#
loop_
_entity.id
_entity.type
_entity.pdbx_description
1 polymer ?
#
loop_
_entity_poly.entity_id
_entity_poly.type
_entity_poly.pdbx_seq_one_letter_code
_entity_poly.pdbx_strand_id
1 'polypeptide(L)'
;ITALRGADFSLDEGEIHALVGENAAGKTTLMNVLYGLVKPDKGNIYIHGKKKIIPHPKYSINYGIGMVHQHFMLVPDFTVLENIILGNEKSFIGYGWNIHFGKAKEVIKDLLKKLDIDIALDRVVNELSIGLQQKVEILKALFRGAKILVLDEPTTVLAPNEIDNFLDFLEMLRKQGTTIVFISHRLKEVFKIADRITILRRGKTITTLKTNETSMEEVSDLMIGRRLEYLTSRSESVSTKKVLELKNVSLKDDIFRLKSISFCIREGEILGIAGVEGNGQSELAEIIVGLRKSTNGEIWFNGENIDGISIFERRKKGIRYVPDDRIRVGLSLSASIVENSIMGYSREPFLKKGHFTLNWKEAIGFSRKLIDGYGIKGIKSPFEKTSNLSGGNMQKLMVGREFISSPKLLVISQPTMGLDVGAQISIHKKILELSRRGTAILLISEDLHELMTLSNRILVLYRGKIVKGFLSKEGYDDKEIGYCMTGVKGIA
;
A
#
# COMPACT_ATOMS: atom_id res chain seq x y z
N ILE A 1 4.92 -21.74 -13.19
CA ILE A 1 4.14 -21.56 -11.94
C ILE A 1 2.67 -21.65 -12.34
N THR A 2 1.89 -22.52 -11.68
CA THR A 2 0.44 -22.63 -11.89
C THR A 2 -0.24 -21.50 -11.13
N ALA A 3 -0.76 -20.49 -11.83
CA ALA A 3 -1.40 -19.33 -11.23
C ALA A 3 -2.87 -19.59 -10.86
N LEU A 4 -3.60 -20.35 -11.70
CA LEU A 4 -5.00 -20.74 -11.47
C LEU A 4 -5.11 -22.26 -11.39
N ARG A 5 -5.93 -22.76 -10.46
CA ARG A 5 -6.10 -24.19 -10.17
C ARG A 5 -7.57 -24.62 -10.10
N GLY A 6 -8.38 -24.10 -11.02
CA GLY A 6 -9.84 -24.22 -10.99
C GLY A 6 -10.46 -23.03 -10.28
N ALA A 7 -10.44 -21.87 -10.97
CA ALA A 7 -11.11 -20.65 -10.52
C ALA A 7 -12.39 -20.49 -11.34
N ASP A 8 -13.51 -20.36 -10.63
CA ASP A 8 -14.81 -20.05 -11.19
C ASP A 8 -15.22 -18.63 -10.79
N PHE A 9 -15.77 -17.88 -11.72
CA PHE A 9 -16.24 -16.52 -11.51
C PHE A 9 -17.50 -16.29 -12.36
N SER A 10 -18.52 -15.72 -11.76
CA SER A 10 -19.75 -15.33 -12.45
C SER A 10 -20.06 -13.86 -12.16
N LEU A 11 -20.60 -13.15 -13.14
CA LEU A 11 -20.92 -11.74 -13.08
C LEU A 11 -22.33 -11.53 -13.63
N ASP A 12 -23.18 -10.87 -12.86
CA ASP A 12 -24.53 -10.51 -13.26
C ASP A 12 -24.55 -9.08 -13.84
N GLU A 13 -25.49 -8.80 -14.72
CA GLU A 13 -25.57 -7.50 -15.39
C GLU A 13 -26.01 -6.41 -14.39
N GLY A 14 -25.29 -5.28 -14.40
CA GLY A 14 -25.61 -4.12 -13.56
C GLY A 14 -25.14 -4.23 -12.11
N GLU A 15 -24.35 -5.27 -11.74
CA GLU A 15 -23.77 -5.37 -10.39
C GLU A 15 -22.34 -4.80 -10.32
N ILE A 16 -21.92 -4.46 -9.11
CA ILE A 16 -20.51 -4.31 -8.75
C ILE A 16 -20.10 -5.59 -8.02
N HIS A 17 -19.28 -6.42 -8.68
CA HIS A 17 -18.80 -7.67 -8.12
C HIS A 17 -17.35 -7.54 -7.70
N ALA A 18 -17.08 -7.68 -6.41
CA ALA A 18 -15.71 -7.65 -5.91
C ALA A 18 -15.01 -9.00 -6.05
N LEU A 19 -13.79 -9.00 -6.57
CA LEU A 19 -12.89 -10.15 -6.57
C LEU A 19 -11.77 -9.89 -5.56
N VAL A 20 -11.84 -10.58 -4.42
CA VAL A 20 -10.91 -10.39 -3.30
C VAL A 20 -10.00 -11.59 -3.09
N GLY A 21 -8.88 -11.39 -2.44
CA GLY A 21 -7.90 -12.44 -2.12
C GLY A 21 -6.53 -11.85 -1.81
N GLU A 22 -5.66 -12.64 -1.19
CA GLU A 22 -4.27 -12.22 -0.90
C GLU A 22 -3.49 -11.88 -2.19
N ASN A 23 -2.36 -11.22 -2.02
CA ASN A 23 -1.42 -11.00 -3.13
C ASN A 23 -0.97 -12.35 -3.70
N ALA A 24 -0.86 -12.43 -5.03
CA ALA A 24 -0.59 -13.67 -5.76
C ALA A 24 -1.69 -14.77 -5.62
N ALA A 25 -2.90 -14.44 -5.17
CA ALA A 25 -4.03 -15.37 -5.17
C ALA A 25 -4.52 -15.75 -6.58
N GLY A 26 -4.14 -14.99 -7.62
CA GLY A 26 -4.50 -15.22 -9.02
C GLY A 26 -5.57 -14.26 -9.56
N LYS A 27 -5.95 -13.21 -8.82
CA LYS A 27 -7.00 -12.23 -9.20
C LYS A 27 -6.72 -11.59 -10.57
N THR A 28 -5.60 -10.89 -10.68
CA THR A 28 -5.15 -10.27 -11.93
C THR A 28 -4.99 -11.29 -13.06
N THR A 29 -4.49 -12.50 -12.76
CA THR A 29 -4.36 -13.56 -13.77
C THR A 29 -5.70 -14.01 -14.31
N LEU A 30 -6.72 -14.17 -13.45
CA LEU A 30 -8.08 -14.55 -13.87
C LEU A 30 -8.68 -13.48 -14.79
N MET A 31 -8.51 -12.22 -14.44
CA MET A 31 -9.02 -11.12 -15.26
C MET A 31 -8.21 -10.91 -16.55
N ASN A 32 -6.91 -11.17 -16.53
CA ASN A 32 -6.08 -11.19 -17.74
C ASN A 32 -6.49 -12.32 -18.71
N VAL A 33 -6.98 -13.46 -18.20
CA VAL A 33 -7.57 -14.51 -19.03
C VAL A 33 -8.89 -14.03 -19.65
N LEU A 34 -9.77 -13.37 -18.87
CA LEU A 34 -11.01 -12.79 -19.37
C LEU A 34 -10.75 -11.71 -20.40
N TYR A 35 -9.72 -10.87 -20.19
CA TYR A 35 -9.37 -9.79 -21.10
C TYR A 35 -8.58 -10.25 -22.33
N GLY A 36 -8.04 -11.50 -22.32
CA GLY A 36 -7.31 -12.08 -23.47
C GLY A 36 -5.81 -11.72 -23.50
N LEU A 37 -5.23 -11.27 -22.38
CA LEU A 37 -3.78 -11.08 -22.22
C LEU A 37 -3.07 -12.39 -21.90
N VAL A 38 -3.77 -13.32 -21.28
CA VAL A 38 -3.27 -14.67 -20.94
C VAL A 38 -4.21 -15.71 -21.51
N LYS A 39 -3.66 -16.69 -22.23
CA LYS A 39 -4.44 -17.83 -22.73
C LYS A 39 -4.61 -18.86 -21.61
N PRO A 40 -5.84 -19.33 -21.31
CA PRO A 40 -6.04 -20.39 -20.34
C PRO A 40 -5.56 -21.73 -20.89
N ASP A 41 -4.93 -22.54 -20.04
CA ASP A 41 -4.56 -23.93 -20.40
C ASP A 41 -5.80 -24.82 -20.48
N LYS A 42 -6.77 -24.62 -19.54
CA LYS A 42 -8.03 -25.34 -19.46
C LYS A 42 -9.14 -24.43 -18.96
N GLY A 43 -10.38 -24.79 -19.23
CA GLY A 43 -11.56 -24.04 -18.80
C GLY A 43 -12.27 -23.36 -19.97
N ASN A 44 -13.36 -22.65 -19.67
CA ASN A 44 -14.20 -22.00 -20.66
C ASN A 44 -14.62 -20.62 -20.17
N ILE A 45 -14.78 -19.71 -21.13
CA ILE A 45 -15.34 -18.37 -20.91
C ILE A 45 -16.71 -18.31 -21.56
N TYR A 46 -17.69 -17.83 -20.82
CA TYR A 46 -19.05 -17.62 -21.32
C TYR A 46 -19.39 -16.15 -21.18
N ILE A 47 -19.93 -15.55 -22.26
CA ILE A 47 -20.41 -14.17 -22.29
C ILE A 47 -21.84 -14.22 -22.80
N HIS A 48 -22.78 -13.69 -22.01
CA HIS A 48 -24.22 -13.77 -22.26
C HIS A 48 -24.66 -15.24 -22.54
N GLY A 49 -24.20 -16.19 -21.74
CA GLY A 49 -24.52 -17.61 -21.85
C GLY A 49 -23.87 -18.36 -23.02
N LYS A 50 -23.12 -17.67 -23.88
CA LYS A 50 -22.46 -18.27 -25.05
C LYS A 50 -20.97 -18.45 -24.81
N LYS A 51 -20.47 -19.68 -25.06
CA LYS A 51 -19.03 -19.96 -24.99
C LYS A 51 -18.26 -19.10 -25.98
N LYS A 52 -17.22 -18.43 -25.52
CA LYS A 52 -16.36 -17.56 -26.31
C LYS A 52 -14.90 -17.95 -26.16
N ILE A 53 -14.13 -17.76 -27.22
CA ILE A 53 -12.67 -17.88 -27.22
C ILE A 53 -12.13 -16.45 -27.33
N ILE A 54 -11.27 -16.08 -26.39
CA ILE A 54 -10.65 -14.74 -26.30
C ILE A 54 -9.14 -14.89 -26.45
N PRO A 55 -8.61 -14.91 -27.66
CA PRO A 55 -7.18 -15.09 -27.90
C PRO A 55 -6.37 -13.81 -27.75
N HIS A 56 -7.03 -12.64 -27.75
CA HIS A 56 -6.38 -11.32 -27.75
C HIS A 56 -7.35 -10.24 -27.21
N PRO A 57 -6.88 -9.17 -26.54
CA PRO A 57 -7.70 -8.09 -25.96
C PRO A 57 -8.73 -7.45 -26.92
N LYS A 58 -8.44 -7.40 -28.19
CA LYS A 58 -9.38 -6.90 -29.20
C LYS A 58 -10.73 -7.63 -29.20
N TYR A 59 -10.72 -8.93 -28.88
CA TYR A 59 -11.96 -9.72 -28.80
C TYR A 59 -12.77 -9.35 -27.55
N SER A 60 -12.12 -9.12 -26.42
CA SER A 60 -12.79 -8.67 -25.19
C SER A 60 -13.42 -7.30 -25.37
N ILE A 61 -12.71 -6.37 -25.99
CA ILE A 61 -13.23 -5.03 -26.35
C ILE A 61 -14.47 -5.15 -27.24
N ASN A 62 -14.45 -6.02 -28.26
CA ASN A 62 -15.59 -6.24 -29.13
C ASN A 62 -16.80 -6.87 -28.41
N TYR A 63 -16.56 -7.57 -27.29
CA TYR A 63 -17.61 -8.09 -26.40
C TYR A 63 -18.04 -7.08 -25.33
N GLY A 64 -17.54 -5.85 -25.39
CA GLY A 64 -17.87 -4.79 -24.44
C GLY A 64 -17.17 -4.93 -23.09
N ILE A 65 -16.02 -5.60 -23.02
CA ILE A 65 -15.22 -5.72 -21.81
C ILE A 65 -14.05 -4.72 -21.88
N GLY A 66 -14.01 -3.78 -20.94
CA GLY A 66 -12.90 -2.86 -20.71
C GLY A 66 -12.11 -3.28 -19.46
N MET A 67 -10.80 -3.03 -19.45
CA MET A 67 -9.95 -3.28 -18.29
C MET A 67 -9.09 -2.06 -18.01
N VAL A 68 -9.08 -1.66 -16.74
CA VAL A 68 -8.18 -0.66 -16.18
C VAL A 68 -7.18 -1.39 -15.31
N HIS A 69 -5.91 -1.27 -15.67
CA HIS A 69 -4.80 -1.97 -14.99
C HIS A 69 -4.35 -1.22 -13.75
N GLN A 70 -3.64 -1.92 -12.85
CA GLN A 70 -3.08 -1.36 -11.63
C GLN A 70 -2.11 -0.18 -11.90
N HIS A 71 -1.38 -0.23 -13.02
CA HIS A 71 -0.55 0.88 -13.49
C HIS A 71 -1.23 1.53 -14.69
N PHE A 72 -1.30 2.85 -14.70
CA PHE A 72 -1.94 3.60 -15.80
C PHE A 72 -1.31 3.29 -17.15
N MET A 73 -2.17 3.04 -18.12
CA MET A 73 -1.79 2.85 -19.52
C MET A 73 -2.03 4.15 -20.34
N LEU A 74 -1.85 5.30 -19.69
CA LEU A 74 -1.90 6.61 -20.31
C LEU A 74 -0.52 7.01 -20.81
N VAL A 75 -0.48 7.76 -21.91
CA VAL A 75 0.73 8.40 -22.40
C VAL A 75 0.85 9.76 -21.69
N PRO A 76 1.88 9.94 -20.82
CA PRO A 76 1.95 11.11 -19.92
C PRO A 76 1.97 12.46 -20.66
N ASP A 77 2.63 12.53 -21.81
CA ASP A 77 2.81 13.75 -22.60
C ASP A 77 1.65 14.04 -23.55
N PHE A 78 0.66 13.15 -23.63
CA PHE A 78 -0.54 13.35 -24.43
C PHE A 78 -1.62 14.09 -23.62
N THR A 79 -2.47 14.81 -24.34
CA THR A 79 -3.67 15.40 -23.76
C THR A 79 -4.69 14.32 -23.36
N VAL A 80 -5.67 14.70 -22.55
CA VAL A 80 -6.81 13.84 -22.19
C VAL A 80 -7.52 13.33 -23.45
N LEU A 81 -7.77 14.25 -24.40
CA LEU A 81 -8.42 13.92 -25.69
C LEU A 81 -7.64 12.85 -26.46
N GLU A 82 -6.33 13.05 -26.64
CA GLU A 82 -5.47 12.11 -27.36
C GLU A 82 -5.40 10.74 -26.68
N ASN A 83 -5.31 10.71 -25.36
CA ASN A 83 -5.34 9.45 -24.62
C ASN A 83 -6.64 8.68 -24.76
N ILE A 84 -7.80 9.36 -24.76
CA ILE A 84 -9.12 8.71 -24.89
C ILE A 84 -9.28 8.10 -26.29
N ILE A 85 -8.89 8.83 -27.35
CA ILE A 85 -9.04 8.35 -28.73
C ILE A 85 -7.98 7.34 -29.15
N LEU A 86 -6.86 7.25 -28.42
CA LEU A 86 -5.73 6.37 -28.72
C LEU A 86 -6.20 4.92 -28.91
N GLY A 87 -5.92 4.34 -30.10
CA GLY A 87 -6.33 2.99 -30.49
C GLY A 87 -7.76 2.90 -31.06
N ASN A 88 -8.48 4.02 -31.18
CA ASN A 88 -9.78 4.14 -31.87
C ASN A 88 -9.77 5.29 -32.88
N GLU A 89 -8.61 5.71 -33.35
CA GLU A 89 -8.40 6.86 -34.25
C GLU A 89 -9.12 6.67 -35.54
N LYS A 90 -9.29 5.42 -36.03
CA LYS A 90 -9.98 5.07 -37.28
C LYS A 90 -11.41 5.64 -37.37
N SER A 91 -12.08 5.78 -36.23
CA SER A 91 -13.42 6.35 -36.14
C SER A 91 -13.47 7.85 -36.45
N PHE A 92 -12.31 8.51 -36.46
CA PHE A 92 -12.16 9.95 -36.65
C PHE A 92 -11.23 10.31 -37.82
N ILE A 93 -10.80 9.33 -38.63
CA ILE A 93 -9.98 9.57 -39.81
C ILE A 93 -10.88 10.13 -40.93
N GLY A 94 -10.52 11.31 -41.42
CA GLY A 94 -11.14 11.92 -42.59
C GLY A 94 -10.40 11.67 -43.90
N TYR A 95 -10.77 12.40 -44.93
CA TYR A 95 -10.09 12.39 -46.23
C TYR A 95 -8.62 12.81 -46.03
N GLY A 96 -7.65 12.00 -46.48
CA GLY A 96 -6.22 12.32 -46.37
C GLY A 96 -5.54 11.80 -45.08
N TRP A 97 -6.09 10.83 -44.36
CA TRP A 97 -5.50 10.18 -43.17
C TRP A 97 -5.34 11.08 -41.93
N ASN A 98 -5.93 12.29 -41.98
CA ASN A 98 -5.88 13.21 -40.84
C ASN A 98 -6.98 12.90 -39.79
N ILE A 99 -6.62 12.94 -38.50
CA ILE A 99 -7.57 12.76 -37.41
C ILE A 99 -8.38 14.04 -37.21
N HIS A 100 -9.70 13.96 -37.27
CA HIS A 100 -10.62 15.06 -36.96
C HIS A 100 -10.81 15.22 -35.45
N PHE A 101 -9.86 15.86 -34.77
CA PHE A 101 -9.91 16.11 -33.32
C PHE A 101 -11.16 16.87 -32.87
N GLY A 102 -11.69 17.80 -33.71
CA GLY A 102 -12.92 18.52 -33.38
C GLY A 102 -14.12 17.61 -33.20
N LYS A 103 -14.33 16.65 -34.12
CA LYS A 103 -15.41 15.66 -34.04
C LYS A 103 -15.23 14.73 -32.84
N ALA A 104 -13.98 14.29 -32.57
CA ALA A 104 -13.67 13.47 -31.41
C ALA A 104 -13.99 14.22 -30.09
N LYS A 105 -13.63 15.51 -30.05
CA LYS A 105 -13.88 16.38 -28.87
C LYS A 105 -15.38 16.54 -28.59
N GLU A 106 -16.23 16.68 -29.61
CA GLU A 106 -17.69 16.75 -29.45
C GLU A 106 -18.24 15.44 -28.84
N VAL A 107 -17.89 14.30 -29.42
CA VAL A 107 -18.36 12.98 -28.94
C VAL A 107 -17.92 12.71 -27.48
N ILE A 108 -16.68 13.08 -27.15
CA ILE A 108 -16.17 12.90 -25.78
C ILE A 108 -16.84 13.89 -24.82
N LYS A 109 -17.12 15.13 -25.23
CA LYS A 109 -17.88 16.07 -24.39
C LYS A 109 -19.28 15.56 -24.06
N ASP A 110 -19.96 14.93 -25.01
CA ASP A 110 -21.26 14.31 -24.78
C ASP A 110 -21.16 13.16 -23.74
N LEU A 111 -20.10 12.36 -23.82
CA LEU A 111 -19.83 11.32 -22.83
C LEU A 111 -19.56 11.93 -21.44
N LEU A 112 -18.70 12.94 -21.34
CA LEU A 112 -18.40 13.65 -20.10
C LEU A 112 -19.65 14.25 -19.47
N LYS A 113 -20.52 14.88 -20.29
CA LYS A 113 -21.79 15.44 -19.83
C LYS A 113 -22.73 14.37 -19.28
N LYS A 114 -22.82 13.20 -19.95
CA LYS A 114 -23.63 12.07 -19.46
C LYS A 114 -23.13 11.53 -18.11
N LEU A 115 -21.83 11.58 -17.89
CA LEU A 115 -21.18 11.05 -16.70
C LEU A 115 -20.94 12.12 -15.63
N ASP A 116 -21.45 13.33 -15.80
CA ASP A 116 -21.25 14.47 -14.89
C ASP A 116 -19.76 14.65 -14.47
N ILE A 117 -18.86 14.54 -15.46
CA ILE A 117 -17.40 14.65 -15.25
C ILE A 117 -16.91 15.95 -15.86
N ASP A 118 -16.26 16.76 -15.01
CA ASP A 118 -15.59 17.99 -15.46
C ASP A 118 -14.08 17.73 -15.60
N ILE A 119 -13.65 17.50 -16.86
CA ILE A 119 -12.23 17.34 -17.21
C ILE A 119 -11.94 18.14 -18.49
N ALA A 120 -10.94 19.01 -18.42
CA ALA A 120 -10.46 19.74 -19.59
C ALA A 120 -9.74 18.80 -20.57
N LEU A 121 -10.32 18.59 -21.76
CA LEU A 121 -9.81 17.64 -22.76
C LEU A 121 -8.44 18.01 -23.34
N ASP A 122 -8.07 19.30 -23.31
CA ASP A 122 -6.83 19.82 -23.85
C ASP A 122 -5.67 19.81 -22.84
N ARG A 123 -5.91 19.44 -21.56
CA ARG A 123 -4.84 19.30 -20.56
C ARG A 123 -3.99 18.06 -20.80
N VAL A 124 -2.70 18.20 -20.56
CA VAL A 124 -1.75 17.09 -20.61
C VAL A 124 -1.93 16.20 -19.38
N VAL A 125 -1.91 14.88 -19.57
CA VAL A 125 -2.26 13.90 -18.53
C VAL A 125 -1.33 13.96 -17.33
N ASN A 126 -0.02 14.21 -17.52
CA ASN A 126 0.94 14.34 -16.43
C ASN A 126 0.69 15.52 -15.47
N GLU A 127 -0.12 16.50 -15.88
CA GLU A 127 -0.52 17.65 -15.04
C GLU A 127 -1.76 17.38 -14.20
N LEU A 128 -2.43 16.24 -14.41
CA LEU A 128 -3.62 15.86 -13.68
C LEU A 128 -3.28 15.20 -12.36
N SER A 129 -4.15 15.37 -11.34
CA SER A 129 -4.08 14.55 -10.13
C SER A 129 -4.27 13.07 -10.48
N ILE A 130 -3.75 12.19 -9.63
CA ILE A 130 -3.83 10.74 -9.82
C ILE A 130 -5.29 10.29 -9.94
N GLY A 131 -6.20 10.85 -9.15
CA GLY A 131 -7.63 10.55 -9.21
C GLY A 131 -8.28 10.95 -10.54
N LEU A 132 -7.84 12.05 -11.17
CA LEU A 132 -8.30 12.43 -12.51
C LEU A 132 -7.72 11.51 -13.59
N GLN A 133 -6.44 11.12 -13.48
CA GLN A 133 -5.83 10.16 -14.39
C GLN A 133 -6.59 8.82 -14.36
N GLN A 134 -7.01 8.36 -13.18
CA GLN A 134 -7.83 7.17 -13.01
C GLN A 134 -9.17 7.30 -13.76
N LYS A 135 -9.84 8.45 -13.63
CA LYS A 135 -11.08 8.70 -14.37
C LYS A 135 -10.86 8.72 -15.88
N VAL A 136 -9.73 9.26 -16.38
CA VAL A 136 -9.37 9.25 -17.80
C VAL A 136 -9.20 7.83 -18.33
N GLU A 137 -8.58 6.92 -17.58
CA GLU A 137 -8.47 5.48 -17.95
C GLU A 137 -9.84 4.83 -18.08
N ILE A 138 -10.76 5.10 -17.14
CA ILE A 138 -12.12 4.58 -17.19
C ILE A 138 -12.87 5.17 -18.41
N LEU A 139 -12.78 6.48 -18.64
CA LEU A 139 -13.37 7.14 -19.79
C LEU A 139 -12.89 6.55 -21.11
N LYS A 140 -11.60 6.24 -21.21
CA LYS A 140 -11.01 5.57 -22.39
C LYS A 140 -11.63 4.20 -22.63
N ALA A 141 -11.89 3.41 -21.56
CA ALA A 141 -12.57 2.12 -21.68
C ALA A 141 -14.05 2.28 -22.09
N LEU A 142 -14.78 3.19 -21.45
CA LEU A 142 -16.19 3.48 -21.76
C LEU A 142 -16.37 4.05 -23.19
N PHE A 143 -15.48 4.93 -23.61
CA PHE A 143 -15.47 5.48 -24.97
C PHE A 143 -15.30 4.39 -26.04
N ARG A 144 -14.59 3.31 -25.73
CA ARG A 144 -14.46 2.11 -26.58
C ARG A 144 -15.67 1.18 -26.50
N GLY A 145 -16.73 1.55 -25.79
CA GLY A 145 -17.97 0.81 -25.67
C GLY A 145 -17.97 -0.27 -24.60
N ALA A 146 -17.15 -0.15 -23.56
CA ALA A 146 -17.17 -1.07 -22.44
C ALA A 146 -18.52 -1.01 -21.72
N LYS A 147 -19.15 -2.17 -21.56
CA LYS A 147 -20.35 -2.42 -20.73
C LYS A 147 -19.97 -3.16 -19.46
N ILE A 148 -18.91 -3.96 -19.50
CA ILE A 148 -18.29 -4.62 -18.37
C ILE A 148 -16.93 -3.97 -18.15
N LEU A 149 -16.71 -3.40 -16.97
CA LEU A 149 -15.49 -2.70 -16.60
C LEU A 149 -14.75 -3.49 -15.52
N VAL A 150 -13.56 -3.96 -15.83
CA VAL A 150 -12.66 -4.63 -14.87
C VAL A 150 -11.67 -3.62 -14.34
N LEU A 151 -11.64 -3.41 -13.04
CA LEU A 151 -10.77 -2.48 -12.33
C LEU A 151 -9.80 -3.27 -11.44
N ASP A 152 -8.50 -3.25 -11.77
CA ASP A 152 -7.47 -3.98 -11.01
C ASP A 152 -6.78 -3.06 -10.01
N GLU A 153 -7.14 -3.19 -8.73
CA GLU A 153 -6.66 -2.40 -7.59
C GLU A 153 -6.70 -0.87 -7.82
N PRO A 154 -7.83 -0.30 -8.25
CA PRO A 154 -7.89 1.07 -8.75
C PRO A 154 -7.65 2.15 -7.69
N THR A 155 -7.76 1.82 -6.41
CA THR A 155 -7.63 2.76 -5.28
C THR A 155 -6.24 2.76 -4.63
N THR A 156 -5.32 1.91 -5.10
CA THR A 156 -4.00 1.72 -4.45
C THR A 156 -3.16 3.00 -4.43
N VAL A 157 -3.31 3.84 -5.45
CA VAL A 157 -2.53 5.08 -5.63
C VAL A 157 -3.30 6.35 -5.25
N LEU A 158 -4.56 6.21 -4.79
CA LEU A 158 -5.43 7.34 -4.43
C LEU A 158 -5.23 7.76 -2.97
N ALA A 159 -5.31 9.06 -2.72
CA ALA A 159 -5.36 9.60 -1.36
C ALA A 159 -6.70 9.21 -0.68
N PRO A 160 -6.75 9.09 0.66
CA PRO A 160 -7.97 8.66 1.38
C PRO A 160 -9.23 9.48 1.05
N ASN A 161 -9.10 10.79 0.88
CA ASN A 161 -10.19 11.68 0.50
C ASN A 161 -10.64 11.53 -0.96
N GLU A 162 -9.77 10.99 -1.83
CA GLU A 162 -10.11 10.73 -3.24
C GLU A 162 -10.82 9.39 -3.41
N ILE A 163 -10.59 8.43 -2.48
CA ILE A 163 -11.19 7.10 -2.55
C ILE A 163 -12.71 7.18 -2.50
N ASP A 164 -13.27 7.94 -1.56
CA ASP A 164 -14.73 8.07 -1.42
C ASP A 164 -15.36 8.65 -2.69
N ASN A 165 -14.80 9.73 -3.22
CA ASN A 165 -15.25 10.33 -4.48
C ASN A 165 -15.14 9.36 -5.67
N PHE A 166 -14.12 8.49 -5.66
CA PHE A 166 -13.94 7.49 -6.70
C PHE A 166 -14.97 6.36 -6.58
N LEU A 167 -15.27 5.90 -5.38
CA LEU A 167 -16.31 4.88 -5.13
C LEU A 167 -17.71 5.41 -5.51
N ASP A 168 -18.03 6.66 -5.17
CA ASP A 168 -19.28 7.33 -5.56
C ASP A 168 -19.40 7.43 -7.09
N PHE A 169 -18.28 7.69 -7.78
CA PHE A 169 -18.21 7.68 -9.24
C PHE A 169 -18.50 6.28 -9.82
N LEU A 170 -17.97 5.21 -9.25
CA LEU A 170 -18.26 3.84 -9.69
C LEU A 170 -19.73 3.48 -9.48
N GLU A 171 -20.31 3.89 -8.35
CA GLU A 171 -21.73 3.69 -8.08
C GLU A 171 -22.62 4.43 -9.08
N MET A 172 -22.23 5.62 -9.50
CA MET A 172 -22.91 6.38 -10.56
C MET A 172 -22.84 5.63 -11.90
N LEU A 173 -21.69 5.08 -12.27
CA LEU A 173 -21.53 4.26 -13.49
C LEU A 173 -22.41 3.01 -13.45
N ARG A 174 -22.50 2.32 -12.30
CA ARG A 174 -23.39 1.19 -12.11
C ARG A 174 -24.86 1.56 -12.35
N LYS A 175 -25.32 2.67 -11.77
CA LYS A 175 -26.69 3.17 -11.95
C LYS A 175 -27.02 3.50 -13.39
N GLN A 176 -25.99 3.80 -14.21
CA GLN A 176 -26.14 4.03 -15.63
C GLN A 176 -26.03 2.72 -16.47
N GLY A 177 -25.99 1.57 -15.83
CA GLY A 177 -26.01 0.25 -16.46
C GLY A 177 -24.62 -0.35 -16.75
N THR A 178 -23.54 0.23 -16.22
CA THR A 178 -22.21 -0.37 -16.32
C THR A 178 -22.07 -1.48 -15.29
N THR A 179 -21.64 -2.67 -15.73
CA THR A 179 -21.31 -3.80 -14.84
C THR A 179 -19.84 -3.71 -14.47
N ILE A 180 -19.50 -3.86 -13.19
CA ILE A 180 -18.14 -3.60 -12.69
C ILE A 180 -17.59 -4.82 -11.95
N VAL A 181 -16.39 -5.24 -12.34
CA VAL A 181 -15.55 -6.15 -11.54
C VAL A 181 -14.52 -5.31 -10.79
N PHE A 182 -14.62 -5.29 -9.48
CA PHE A 182 -13.76 -4.50 -8.60
C PHE A 182 -12.75 -5.41 -7.89
N ILE A 183 -11.49 -5.41 -8.34
CA ILE A 183 -10.43 -6.18 -7.70
C ILE A 183 -9.80 -5.31 -6.62
N SER A 184 -9.86 -5.78 -5.38
CA SER A 184 -9.23 -5.10 -4.24
C SER A 184 -8.85 -6.10 -3.16
N HIS A 185 -7.87 -5.74 -2.34
CA HIS A 185 -7.59 -6.39 -1.07
C HIS A 185 -8.05 -5.55 0.14
N ARG A 186 -8.60 -4.36 -0.11
CA ARG A 186 -9.11 -3.40 0.91
C ARG A 186 -10.59 -3.64 1.17
N LEU A 187 -10.89 -4.45 2.16
CA LEU A 187 -12.26 -4.88 2.44
C LEU A 187 -13.21 -3.72 2.75
N LYS A 188 -12.76 -2.64 3.40
CA LYS A 188 -13.60 -1.45 3.65
C LYS A 188 -14.19 -0.87 2.36
N GLU A 189 -13.40 -0.76 1.31
CA GLU A 189 -13.84 -0.28 0.01
C GLU A 189 -14.82 -1.26 -0.65
N VAL A 190 -14.51 -2.55 -0.57
CA VAL A 190 -15.35 -3.63 -1.10
C VAL A 190 -16.73 -3.62 -0.45
N PHE A 191 -16.81 -3.57 0.87
CA PHE A 191 -18.06 -3.54 1.61
C PHE A 191 -18.88 -2.26 1.40
N LYS A 192 -18.24 -1.18 0.93
CA LYS A 192 -18.93 0.08 0.62
C LYS A 192 -19.72 0.02 -0.68
N ILE A 193 -19.21 -0.70 -1.72
CA ILE A 193 -19.79 -0.59 -3.06
C ILE A 193 -20.20 -1.92 -3.70
N ALA A 194 -19.67 -3.08 -3.24
CA ALA A 194 -19.92 -4.34 -3.91
C ALA A 194 -21.26 -4.97 -3.51
N ASP A 195 -21.98 -5.54 -4.48
CA ASP A 195 -23.18 -6.33 -4.25
C ASP A 195 -22.81 -7.76 -3.84
N ARG A 196 -21.77 -8.34 -4.49
CA ARG A 196 -21.26 -9.70 -4.25
C ARG A 196 -19.74 -9.69 -4.16
N ILE A 197 -19.21 -10.64 -3.42
CA ILE A 197 -17.78 -10.81 -3.17
C ILE A 197 -17.38 -12.24 -3.51
N THR A 198 -16.51 -12.41 -4.50
CA THR A 198 -15.85 -13.70 -4.78
C THR A 198 -14.47 -13.73 -4.16
N ILE A 199 -14.21 -14.75 -3.35
CA ILE A 199 -12.95 -14.94 -2.64
C ILE A 199 -12.08 -15.92 -3.41
N LEU A 200 -10.91 -15.44 -3.85
CA LEU A 200 -9.90 -16.24 -4.55
C LEU A 200 -8.71 -16.49 -3.61
N ARG A 201 -8.29 -17.75 -3.50
CA ARG A 201 -7.14 -18.15 -2.68
C ARG A 201 -6.33 -19.22 -3.38
N ARG A 202 -5.02 -18.97 -3.55
CA ARG A 202 -4.06 -19.90 -4.20
C ARG A 202 -4.54 -20.43 -5.55
N GLY A 203 -5.14 -19.57 -6.36
CA GLY A 203 -5.64 -19.90 -7.69
C GLY A 203 -6.95 -20.67 -7.74
N LYS A 204 -7.69 -20.75 -6.63
CA LYS A 204 -9.01 -21.38 -6.54
C LYS A 204 -10.04 -20.41 -6.00
N THR A 205 -11.25 -20.46 -6.52
CA THR A 205 -12.41 -19.80 -5.90
C THR A 205 -12.79 -20.59 -4.64
N ILE A 206 -12.87 -19.89 -3.53
CA ILE A 206 -13.27 -20.44 -2.23
C ILE A 206 -14.80 -20.41 -2.13
N THR A 207 -15.37 -19.23 -2.32
CA THR A 207 -16.82 -19.00 -2.30
C THR A 207 -17.16 -17.66 -2.92
N THR A 208 -18.43 -17.45 -3.22
CA THR A 208 -19.02 -16.16 -3.57
C THR A 208 -20.13 -15.85 -2.57
N LEU A 209 -20.09 -14.67 -1.96
CA LEU A 209 -21.02 -14.23 -0.92
C LEU A 209 -21.71 -12.95 -1.37
N LYS A 210 -22.92 -12.70 -0.88
CA LYS A 210 -23.54 -11.36 -0.98
C LYS A 210 -23.00 -10.49 0.14
N THR A 211 -22.67 -9.25 -0.17
CA THR A 211 -22.03 -8.34 0.77
C THR A 211 -22.89 -8.06 2.01
N ASN A 212 -24.21 -8.02 1.85
CA ASN A 212 -25.17 -7.80 2.93
C ASN A 212 -25.44 -9.05 3.80
N GLU A 213 -24.94 -10.23 3.42
CA GLU A 213 -25.13 -11.50 4.13
C GLU A 213 -23.84 -11.98 4.81
N THR A 214 -22.76 -11.22 4.77
CA THR A 214 -21.44 -11.57 5.34
C THR A 214 -20.81 -10.40 6.10
N SER A 215 -19.68 -10.64 6.76
CA SER A 215 -18.90 -9.62 7.49
C SER A 215 -17.48 -9.50 6.96
N MET A 216 -16.81 -8.35 7.25
CA MET A 216 -15.40 -8.16 6.88
C MET A 216 -14.51 -9.23 7.52
N GLU A 217 -14.84 -9.65 8.74
CA GLU A 217 -14.12 -10.67 9.48
C GLU A 217 -14.22 -12.02 8.78
N GLU A 218 -15.43 -12.42 8.38
CA GLU A 218 -15.65 -13.68 7.68
C GLU A 218 -14.92 -13.71 6.33
N VAL A 219 -15.05 -12.64 5.54
CA VAL A 219 -14.34 -12.51 4.26
C VAL A 219 -12.82 -12.56 4.46
N SER A 220 -12.31 -11.87 5.47
CA SER A 220 -10.88 -11.89 5.82
C SER A 220 -10.39 -13.28 6.21
N ASP A 221 -11.13 -14.00 7.06
CA ASP A 221 -10.81 -15.37 7.45
C ASP A 221 -10.76 -16.33 6.25
N LEU A 222 -11.73 -16.21 5.34
CA LEU A 222 -11.78 -17.02 4.11
C LEU A 222 -10.63 -16.69 3.15
N MET A 223 -10.24 -15.41 3.05
CA MET A 223 -9.10 -14.98 2.23
C MET A 223 -7.78 -15.60 2.72
N ILE A 224 -7.57 -15.62 4.05
CA ILE A 224 -6.32 -16.09 4.67
C ILE A 224 -6.36 -17.62 4.86
N GLY A 225 -7.55 -18.19 5.05
CA GLY A 225 -7.76 -19.63 5.27
C GLY A 225 -7.42 -20.10 6.67
N ARG A 226 -7.48 -19.22 7.62
CA ARG A 226 -7.41 -19.48 9.07
C ARG A 226 -8.35 -18.51 9.73
N ARG A 227 -8.98 -18.95 10.82
CA ARG A 227 -9.64 -18.03 11.73
C ARG A 227 -8.60 -17.06 12.27
N LEU A 228 -8.79 -15.78 12.01
CA LEU A 228 -7.93 -14.75 12.57
C LEU A 228 -8.12 -14.76 14.08
N GLU A 229 -7.12 -15.19 14.84
CA GLU A 229 -7.01 -14.73 16.20
C GLU A 229 -6.73 -13.23 16.10
N TYR A 230 -7.79 -12.44 16.21
CA TYR A 230 -7.68 -10.99 16.31
C TYR A 230 -6.68 -10.69 17.41
N LEU A 231 -5.76 -9.79 17.11
CA LEU A 231 -4.64 -9.42 17.98
C LEU A 231 -5.18 -9.08 19.37
N THR A 232 -5.08 -10.05 20.28
CA THR A 232 -5.47 -9.86 21.67
C THR A 232 -4.47 -8.94 22.33
N SER A 233 -4.97 -7.76 22.66
CA SER A 233 -4.47 -6.77 23.61
C SER A 233 -2.99 -6.32 23.53
N ARG A 234 -2.85 -5.03 23.28
CA ARG A 234 -1.71 -4.19 23.68
C ARG A 234 -1.35 -4.48 25.13
N SER A 235 -0.10 -4.26 25.54
CA SER A 235 0.24 -4.20 26.95
C SER A 235 -0.51 -3.02 27.59
N GLU A 236 -1.44 -3.28 28.51
CA GLU A 236 -2.17 -2.24 29.23
C GLU A 236 -1.25 -1.49 30.22
N SER A 237 -0.16 -2.11 30.66
CA SER A 237 0.83 -1.53 31.56
C SER A 237 2.07 -1.08 30.80
N VAL A 238 2.16 0.20 30.52
CA VAL A 238 3.38 0.83 29.99
C VAL A 238 4.29 1.17 31.14
N SER A 239 5.59 0.86 31.05
CA SER A 239 6.62 1.24 32.02
C SER A 239 6.67 2.75 32.24
N THR A 240 7.10 3.20 33.41
CA THR A 240 7.35 4.63 33.67
C THR A 240 8.67 5.12 33.09
N LYS A 241 9.58 4.20 32.72
CA LYS A 241 10.93 4.52 32.24
C LYS A 241 10.89 5.07 30.81
N LYS A 242 11.38 6.29 30.66
CA LYS A 242 11.54 6.95 29.34
C LYS A 242 12.74 6.33 28.59
N VAL A 243 12.50 5.92 27.34
CA VAL A 243 13.53 5.41 26.43
C VAL A 243 13.94 6.48 25.42
N LEU A 244 12.98 7.20 24.86
CA LEU A 244 13.22 8.34 23.96
C LEU A 244 12.53 9.56 24.51
N GLU A 245 13.20 10.72 24.49
CA GLU A 245 12.60 12.01 24.80
C GLU A 245 13.10 13.08 23.82
N LEU A 246 12.16 13.75 23.15
CA LEU A 246 12.40 14.90 22.32
C LEU A 246 11.98 16.15 23.06
N LYS A 247 12.83 17.20 23.05
CA LYS A 247 12.57 18.50 23.69
C LYS A 247 12.73 19.62 22.66
N ASN A 248 11.61 20.19 22.24
CA ASN A 248 11.53 21.33 21.30
C ASN A 248 12.33 21.12 20.01
N VAL A 249 12.33 19.87 19.50
CA VAL A 249 13.07 19.52 18.28
C VAL A 249 12.45 20.23 17.09
N SER A 250 13.28 20.94 16.36
CA SER A 250 12.87 21.71 15.19
C SER A 250 13.77 21.40 14.01
N LEU A 251 13.19 21.47 12.81
CA LEU A 251 13.90 21.39 11.54
C LEU A 251 13.47 22.58 10.67
N LYS A 252 14.44 23.28 10.11
CA LYS A 252 14.20 24.30 9.11
C LYS A 252 15.19 24.08 7.98
N ASP A 253 14.71 23.58 6.85
CA ASP A 253 15.42 23.55 5.59
C ASP A 253 14.58 24.25 4.51
N ASP A 254 15.03 24.23 3.26
CA ASP A 254 14.38 24.95 2.14
C ASP A 254 13.02 24.33 1.77
N ILE A 255 12.81 23.04 2.05
CA ILE A 255 11.65 22.28 1.62
C ILE A 255 10.69 22.01 2.78
N PHE A 256 11.22 21.78 4.00
CA PHE A 256 10.41 21.28 5.11
C PHE A 256 10.69 21.99 6.46
N ARG A 257 9.69 21.99 7.34
CA ARG A 257 9.81 22.61 8.68
C ARG A 257 9.09 21.75 9.73
N LEU A 258 9.85 21.25 10.71
CA LEU A 258 9.32 20.78 11.99
C LEU A 258 9.41 21.91 13.02
N LYS A 259 8.39 22.04 13.85
CA LYS A 259 8.21 23.18 14.75
C LYS A 259 8.03 22.70 16.19
N SER A 260 9.13 22.77 16.99
CA SER A 260 9.13 22.50 18.44
C SER A 260 8.45 21.21 18.84
N ILE A 261 8.83 20.11 18.21
CA ILE A 261 8.30 18.77 18.51
C ILE A 261 8.80 18.30 19.88
N SER A 262 7.88 17.98 20.77
CA SER A 262 8.21 17.49 22.11
C SER A 262 7.30 16.32 22.47
N PHE A 263 7.89 15.16 22.79
CA PHE A 263 7.22 13.98 23.33
C PHE A 263 8.24 13.02 23.95
N CYS A 264 7.77 12.02 24.67
CA CYS A 264 8.61 10.91 25.09
C CYS A 264 7.97 9.58 24.72
N ILE A 265 8.77 8.52 24.61
CA ILE A 265 8.33 7.14 24.46
C ILE A 265 8.92 6.32 25.60
N ARG A 266 8.07 5.53 26.25
CA ARG A 266 8.44 4.71 27.38
C ARG A 266 8.81 3.29 26.97
N GLU A 267 9.47 2.56 27.85
CA GLU A 267 9.82 1.16 27.64
C GLU A 267 8.54 0.32 27.44
N GLY A 268 8.48 -0.44 26.33
CA GLY A 268 7.32 -1.23 25.95
C GLY A 268 6.15 -0.42 25.37
N GLU A 269 6.27 0.90 25.23
CA GLU A 269 5.23 1.75 24.63
C GLU A 269 5.29 1.71 23.10
N ILE A 270 4.13 1.64 22.46
CA ILE A 270 3.95 1.92 21.03
C ILE A 270 3.29 3.31 20.92
N LEU A 271 4.08 4.30 20.50
CA LEU A 271 3.59 5.64 20.16
C LEU A 271 3.31 5.73 18.68
N GLY A 272 2.04 5.96 18.31
CA GLY A 272 1.62 6.19 16.94
C GLY A 272 1.79 7.66 16.54
N ILE A 273 2.27 7.90 15.33
CA ILE A 273 2.23 9.21 14.68
C ILE A 273 1.29 9.13 13.48
N ALA A 274 0.17 9.83 13.56
CA ALA A 274 -0.80 9.98 12.49
C ALA A 274 -0.53 11.26 11.71
N GLY A 275 -0.73 11.24 10.39
CA GLY A 275 -0.62 12.41 9.51
C GLY A 275 -0.68 11.99 8.06
N VAL A 276 -1.10 12.91 7.18
CA VAL A 276 -1.05 12.72 5.73
C VAL A 276 0.40 12.93 5.29
N GLU A 277 0.83 12.23 4.23
CA GLU A 277 2.17 12.38 3.64
C GLU A 277 2.57 13.85 3.45
N GLY A 278 3.82 14.17 3.73
CA GLY A 278 4.34 15.55 3.63
C GLY A 278 4.10 16.43 4.87
N ASN A 279 3.59 15.90 5.98
CA ASN A 279 3.41 16.65 7.22
C ASN A 279 4.63 16.61 8.16
N GLY A 280 5.72 15.85 7.83
CA GLY A 280 6.98 15.80 8.58
C GLY A 280 7.29 14.51 9.29
N GLN A 281 6.55 13.47 8.99
CA GLN A 281 6.74 12.15 9.62
C GLN A 281 8.10 11.54 9.28
N SER A 282 8.49 11.57 7.99
CA SER A 282 9.75 11.02 7.52
C SER A 282 10.93 11.79 8.07
N GLU A 283 10.84 13.12 8.08
CA GLU A 283 11.86 14.01 8.65
C GLU A 283 12.02 13.78 10.16
N LEU A 284 10.92 13.58 10.88
CA LEU A 284 10.95 13.24 12.31
C LEU A 284 11.66 11.90 12.56
N ALA A 285 11.35 10.89 11.77
CA ALA A 285 12.01 9.59 11.84
C ALA A 285 13.52 9.71 11.56
N GLU A 286 13.89 10.41 10.46
CA GLU A 286 15.28 10.64 10.04
C GLU A 286 16.10 11.35 11.11
N ILE A 287 15.51 12.34 11.78
CA ILE A 287 16.18 13.06 12.88
C ILE A 287 16.44 12.13 14.05
N ILE A 288 15.45 11.33 14.45
CA ILE A 288 15.59 10.39 15.59
C ILE A 288 16.64 9.33 15.32
N VAL A 289 16.75 8.85 14.08
CA VAL A 289 17.74 7.83 13.73
C VAL A 289 19.11 8.39 13.31
N GLY A 290 19.20 9.72 13.13
CA GLY A 290 20.45 10.42 12.83
C GLY A 290 20.79 10.54 11.35
N LEU A 291 19.82 10.28 10.44
CA LEU A 291 19.94 10.50 9.00
C LEU A 291 19.90 12.00 8.66
N ARG A 292 19.21 12.78 9.50
CA ARG A 292 19.08 14.24 9.37
C ARG A 292 19.41 14.90 10.71
N LYS A 293 19.98 16.10 10.68
CA LYS A 293 20.26 16.91 11.89
C LYS A 293 19.07 17.82 12.18
N SER A 294 18.67 17.91 13.45
CA SER A 294 17.75 18.94 13.90
C SER A 294 18.42 20.34 13.83
N THR A 295 17.62 21.39 13.62
CA THR A 295 18.12 22.78 13.67
C THR A 295 18.18 23.24 15.12
N ASN A 296 17.22 22.86 15.96
CA ASN A 296 17.13 23.19 17.38
C ASN A 296 16.51 22.04 18.16
N GLY A 297 16.64 22.08 19.50
CA GLY A 297 16.07 21.12 20.42
C GLY A 297 17.06 20.03 20.79
N GLU A 298 16.62 19.09 21.62
CA GLU A 298 17.45 18.02 22.17
C GLU A 298 16.76 16.67 22.01
N ILE A 299 17.55 15.63 21.76
CA ILE A 299 17.10 14.25 21.66
C ILE A 299 17.84 13.41 22.71
N TRP A 300 17.07 12.82 23.60
CA TRP A 300 17.58 11.99 24.69
C TRP A 300 17.18 10.53 24.51
N PHE A 301 18.14 9.64 24.62
CA PHE A 301 17.93 8.20 24.54
C PHE A 301 18.47 7.50 25.78
N ASN A 302 17.61 6.82 26.55
CA ASN A 302 17.92 6.24 27.85
C ASN A 302 18.65 7.21 28.80
N GLY A 303 18.24 8.47 28.82
CA GLY A 303 18.83 9.50 29.67
C GLY A 303 20.15 10.12 29.18
N GLU A 304 20.64 9.73 28.00
CA GLU A 304 21.81 10.32 27.36
C GLU A 304 21.38 11.19 26.18
N ASN A 305 21.98 12.37 26.04
CA ASN A 305 21.80 13.20 24.85
C ASN A 305 22.49 12.53 23.67
N ILE A 306 21.73 12.34 22.56
CA ILE A 306 22.22 11.71 21.34
C ILE A 306 22.37 12.68 20.16
N ASP A 307 22.30 13.98 20.41
CA ASP A 307 22.56 14.97 19.37
C ASP A 307 24.00 14.85 18.88
N GLY A 308 24.19 14.89 17.57
CA GLY A 308 25.52 14.82 16.96
C GLY A 308 26.19 13.44 16.93
N ILE A 309 25.67 12.39 17.60
CA ILE A 309 26.23 11.05 17.44
C ILE A 309 25.80 10.41 16.12
N SER A 310 26.71 9.63 15.54
CA SER A 310 26.54 9.01 14.22
C SER A 310 25.43 7.95 14.20
N ILE A 311 24.88 7.68 13.00
CA ILE A 311 23.91 6.59 12.78
C ILE A 311 24.46 5.27 13.30
N PHE A 312 25.74 5.00 13.08
CA PHE A 312 26.38 3.75 13.54
C PHE A 312 26.34 3.64 15.07
N GLU A 313 26.65 4.69 15.79
CA GLU A 313 26.61 4.70 17.25
C GLU A 313 25.18 4.60 17.79
N ARG A 314 24.19 5.28 17.14
CA ARG A 314 22.77 5.11 17.46
C ARG A 314 22.33 3.66 17.26
N ARG A 315 22.72 3.02 16.16
CA ARG A 315 22.48 1.59 15.94
C ARG A 315 23.13 0.71 17.01
N LYS A 316 24.36 0.99 17.40
CA LYS A 316 25.09 0.27 18.47
C LYS A 316 24.38 0.39 19.83
N LYS A 317 23.78 1.54 20.13
CA LYS A 317 22.97 1.75 21.35
C LYS A 317 21.63 0.98 21.32
N GLY A 318 21.20 0.45 20.16
CA GLY A 318 19.98 -0.35 19.99
C GLY A 318 18.82 0.41 19.34
N ILE A 319 19.08 1.51 18.62
CA ILE A 319 18.08 2.20 17.79
C ILE A 319 18.04 1.52 16.43
N ARG A 320 16.83 1.16 15.96
CA ARG A 320 16.61 0.55 14.65
C ARG A 320 15.57 1.35 13.86
N TYR A 321 15.67 1.26 12.53
CA TYR A 321 14.82 2.02 11.62
C TYR A 321 14.31 1.16 10.46
N VAL A 322 13.01 1.19 10.26
CA VAL A 322 12.33 0.67 9.09
C VAL A 322 11.74 1.87 8.33
N PRO A 323 12.32 2.28 7.20
CA PRO A 323 11.82 3.41 6.40
C PRO A 323 10.55 3.04 5.65
N ASP A 324 9.81 4.06 5.20
CA ASP A 324 8.66 3.96 4.30
C ASP A 324 9.09 3.55 2.87
N ASP A 325 10.15 4.17 2.33
CA ASP A 325 10.70 3.82 1.02
C ASP A 325 11.67 2.63 1.12
N ARG A 326 11.12 1.43 0.87
CA ARG A 326 11.89 0.18 0.88
C ARG A 326 12.91 0.09 -0.26
N ILE A 327 12.68 0.80 -1.38
CA ILE A 327 13.48 0.66 -2.60
C ILE A 327 14.68 1.60 -2.59
N ARG A 328 14.47 2.87 -2.20
CA ARG A 328 15.52 3.90 -2.23
C ARG A 328 16.34 3.93 -0.94
N VAL A 329 15.68 3.63 0.20
CA VAL A 329 16.27 3.78 1.54
C VAL A 329 16.47 2.43 2.23
N GLY A 330 15.48 1.53 2.14
CA GLY A 330 15.44 0.33 2.95
C GLY A 330 16.34 -0.81 2.46
N LEU A 331 16.44 -1.03 1.15
CA LEU A 331 17.11 -2.17 0.52
C LEU A 331 17.93 -1.74 -0.69
N SER A 332 18.99 -2.49 -0.98
CA SER A 332 19.71 -2.41 -2.26
C SER A 332 19.18 -3.49 -3.20
N LEU A 333 18.49 -3.10 -4.28
CA LEU A 333 17.90 -4.04 -5.24
C LEU A 333 18.93 -4.83 -6.03
N SER A 334 20.11 -4.26 -6.27
CA SER A 334 21.23 -4.91 -6.97
C SER A 334 22.01 -5.88 -6.10
N ALA A 335 21.96 -5.69 -4.77
CA ALA A 335 22.61 -6.56 -3.80
C ALA A 335 21.80 -7.85 -3.59
N SER A 336 22.47 -8.89 -3.14
CA SER A 336 21.86 -10.18 -2.81
C SER A 336 20.99 -10.10 -1.54
N ILE A 337 20.17 -11.12 -1.34
CA ILE A 337 19.34 -11.26 -0.14
C ILE A 337 20.22 -11.35 1.11
N VAL A 338 21.33 -12.10 1.06
CA VAL A 338 22.25 -12.21 2.20
C VAL A 338 22.93 -10.89 2.52
N GLU A 339 23.36 -10.12 1.52
CA GLU A 339 23.94 -8.79 1.74
C GLU A 339 22.94 -7.82 2.35
N ASN A 340 21.71 -7.80 1.85
CA ASN A 340 20.63 -7.01 2.45
C ASN A 340 20.28 -7.47 3.86
N SER A 341 20.33 -8.77 4.15
CA SER A 341 20.08 -9.31 5.50
C SER A 341 21.07 -8.78 6.54
N ILE A 342 22.35 -8.64 6.16
CA ILE A 342 23.42 -8.19 7.07
C ILE A 342 23.71 -6.69 6.98
N MET A 343 22.98 -5.95 6.16
CA MET A 343 23.12 -4.49 6.06
C MET A 343 22.92 -3.83 7.42
N GLY A 344 23.91 -3.05 7.85
CA GLY A 344 23.95 -2.44 9.19
C GLY A 344 24.46 -3.34 10.32
N TYR A 345 24.81 -4.60 10.01
CA TYR A 345 25.41 -5.56 10.97
C TYR A 345 26.85 -5.93 10.60
N SER A 346 27.40 -5.43 9.50
CA SER A 346 28.72 -5.83 8.98
C SER A 346 29.88 -5.65 9.97
N ARG A 347 29.72 -4.77 10.96
CA ARG A 347 30.70 -4.51 12.03
C ARG A 347 30.48 -5.32 13.30
N GLU A 348 29.41 -6.11 13.38
CA GLU A 348 29.12 -6.95 14.54
C GLU A 348 30.13 -8.10 14.65
N PRO A 349 30.56 -8.46 15.87
CA PRO A 349 31.63 -9.45 16.09
C PRO A 349 31.36 -10.79 15.41
N PHE A 350 30.13 -11.27 15.38
CA PHE A 350 29.76 -12.58 14.81
C PHE A 350 29.91 -12.61 13.28
N LEU A 351 29.86 -11.45 12.59
CA LEU A 351 30.06 -11.35 11.15
C LEU A 351 31.51 -11.11 10.75
N LYS A 352 32.43 -10.93 11.71
CA LYS A 352 33.84 -10.69 11.40
C LYS A 352 34.63 -11.99 11.34
N LYS A 353 35.44 -12.13 10.28
CA LYS A 353 36.47 -13.13 10.17
C LYS A 353 37.82 -12.40 10.03
N GLY A 354 38.50 -12.16 11.17
CA GLY A 354 39.67 -11.27 11.24
C GLY A 354 39.27 -9.79 11.19
N HIS A 355 40.23 -8.91 10.77
CA HIS A 355 40.03 -7.45 10.83
C HIS A 355 39.27 -6.88 9.62
N PHE A 356 39.35 -7.52 8.43
CA PHE A 356 38.89 -6.92 7.17
C PHE A 356 37.93 -7.82 6.37
N THR A 357 37.60 -9.03 6.83
CA THR A 357 36.81 -9.98 6.06
C THR A 357 35.53 -10.35 6.78
N LEU A 358 34.45 -10.56 6.01
CA LEU A 358 33.18 -11.05 6.50
C LEU A 358 33.19 -12.58 6.67
N ASN A 359 32.57 -13.06 7.73
CA ASN A 359 32.27 -14.47 7.90
C ASN A 359 30.99 -14.83 7.14
N TRP A 360 31.14 -15.22 5.89
CA TRP A 360 30.01 -15.57 5.01
C TRP A 360 29.17 -16.74 5.55
N LYS A 361 29.78 -17.67 6.29
CA LYS A 361 29.04 -18.78 6.91
C LYS A 361 28.01 -18.25 7.91
N GLU A 362 28.42 -17.34 8.77
CA GLU A 362 27.53 -16.69 9.74
C GLU A 362 26.54 -15.76 9.04
N ALA A 363 26.94 -15.03 8.01
CA ALA A 363 26.05 -14.18 7.21
C ALA A 363 24.91 -14.99 6.56
N ILE A 364 25.22 -16.14 5.98
CA ILE A 364 24.23 -17.05 5.39
C ILE A 364 23.31 -17.61 6.48
N GLY A 365 23.88 -18.03 7.62
CA GLY A 365 23.12 -18.52 8.76
C GLY A 365 22.13 -17.47 9.29
N PHE A 366 22.58 -16.22 9.42
CA PHE A 366 21.74 -15.08 9.81
C PHE A 366 20.63 -14.82 8.79
N SER A 367 20.95 -14.80 7.50
CA SER A 367 19.98 -14.62 6.41
C SER A 367 18.93 -15.73 6.40
N ARG A 368 19.30 -17.00 6.62
CA ARG A 368 18.35 -18.12 6.71
C ARG A 368 17.40 -17.96 7.88
N LYS A 369 17.91 -17.64 9.09
CA LYS A 369 17.06 -17.37 10.26
C LYS A 369 16.02 -16.26 9.97
N LEU A 370 16.43 -15.22 9.24
CA LEU A 370 15.55 -14.14 8.85
C LEU A 370 14.50 -14.62 7.82
N ILE A 371 14.91 -15.34 6.78
CA ILE A 371 14.04 -15.88 5.74
C ILE A 371 12.96 -16.77 6.37
N ASP A 372 13.37 -17.72 7.21
CA ASP A 372 12.47 -18.68 7.85
C ASP A 372 11.57 -18.00 8.89
N GLY A 373 12.14 -17.13 9.74
CA GLY A 373 11.42 -16.44 10.81
C GLY A 373 10.35 -15.45 10.34
N TYR A 374 10.48 -14.94 9.12
CA TYR A 374 9.53 -13.99 8.54
C TYR A 374 8.76 -14.55 7.33
N GLY A 375 8.96 -15.84 7.03
CA GLY A 375 8.22 -16.54 5.96
C GLY A 375 8.43 -15.89 4.60
N ILE A 376 9.68 -15.53 4.25
CA ILE A 376 10.03 -14.97 2.95
C ILE A 376 10.06 -16.12 1.95
N LYS A 377 9.30 -16.02 0.86
CA LYS A 377 9.07 -17.11 -0.09
C LYS A 377 9.66 -16.81 -1.46
N GLY A 378 9.80 -17.87 -2.29
CA GLY A 378 10.25 -17.74 -3.67
C GLY A 378 11.76 -17.60 -3.83
N ILE A 379 12.54 -17.88 -2.79
CA ILE A 379 14.00 -17.81 -2.78
C ILE A 379 14.57 -19.18 -3.15
N LYS A 380 15.41 -19.22 -4.17
CA LYS A 380 16.19 -20.42 -4.56
C LYS A 380 17.55 -20.43 -3.89
N SER A 381 18.14 -19.24 -3.68
CA SER A 381 19.44 -19.06 -3.05
C SER A 381 19.50 -17.73 -2.29
N PRO A 382 20.16 -17.66 -1.11
CA PRO A 382 20.41 -16.40 -0.41
C PRO A 382 21.24 -15.38 -1.22
N PHE A 383 21.93 -15.84 -2.24
CA PHE A 383 22.74 -15.01 -3.14
C PHE A 383 21.95 -14.43 -4.33
N GLU A 384 20.68 -14.73 -4.46
CA GLU A 384 19.84 -14.08 -5.47
C GLU A 384 19.72 -12.58 -5.20
N LYS A 385 19.61 -11.80 -6.30
CA LYS A 385 19.37 -10.36 -6.20
C LYS A 385 18.03 -10.08 -5.52
N THR A 386 18.02 -9.09 -4.64
CA THR A 386 16.83 -8.68 -3.92
C THR A 386 15.72 -8.17 -4.87
N SER A 387 16.09 -7.66 -6.05
CA SER A 387 15.14 -7.29 -7.11
C SER A 387 14.23 -8.44 -7.58
N ASN A 388 14.60 -9.69 -7.34
CA ASN A 388 13.79 -10.86 -7.71
C ASN A 388 12.67 -11.16 -6.71
N LEU A 389 12.69 -10.53 -5.54
CA LEU A 389 11.63 -10.67 -4.53
C LEU A 389 10.39 -9.88 -4.93
N SER A 390 9.21 -10.39 -4.59
CA SER A 390 7.98 -9.58 -4.61
C SER A 390 8.06 -8.44 -3.59
N GLY A 391 7.30 -7.37 -3.81
CA GLY A 391 7.26 -6.23 -2.90
C GLY A 391 6.97 -6.61 -1.45
N GLY A 392 6.05 -7.56 -1.23
CA GLY A 392 5.76 -8.08 0.12
C GLY A 392 6.93 -8.86 0.74
N ASN A 393 7.69 -9.62 -0.04
CA ASN A 393 8.89 -10.30 0.46
C ASN A 393 10.04 -9.34 0.74
N MET A 394 10.19 -8.27 -0.06
CA MET A 394 11.12 -7.17 0.22
C MET A 394 10.80 -6.49 1.55
N GLN A 395 9.51 -6.20 1.80
CA GLN A 395 9.07 -5.61 3.05
C GLN A 395 9.37 -6.52 4.25
N LYS A 396 9.08 -7.82 4.14
CA LYS A 396 9.41 -8.81 5.18
C LYS A 396 10.91 -8.91 5.45
N LEU A 397 11.74 -8.81 4.40
CA LEU A 397 13.20 -8.81 4.53
C LEU A 397 13.69 -7.58 5.30
N MET A 398 13.20 -6.38 4.93
CA MET A 398 13.56 -5.12 5.57
C MET A 398 13.12 -5.08 7.04
N VAL A 399 11.86 -5.38 7.30
CA VAL A 399 11.30 -5.41 8.66
C VAL A 399 11.98 -6.47 9.51
N GLY A 400 12.14 -7.68 8.99
CA GLY A 400 12.78 -8.80 9.70
C GLY A 400 14.21 -8.49 10.11
N ARG A 401 14.98 -7.83 9.24
CA ARG A 401 16.35 -7.39 9.52
C ARG A 401 16.44 -6.50 10.75
N GLU A 402 15.53 -5.54 10.88
CA GLU A 402 15.56 -4.60 11.99
C GLU A 402 14.97 -5.20 13.29
N PHE A 403 14.02 -6.12 13.19
CA PHE A 403 13.37 -6.75 14.34
C PHE A 403 14.21 -7.85 15.00
N ILE A 404 15.04 -8.57 14.22
CA ILE A 404 15.78 -9.75 14.71
C ILE A 404 16.76 -9.43 15.86
N SER A 405 17.20 -8.17 15.97
CA SER A 405 18.14 -7.70 16.99
C SER A 405 17.49 -7.34 18.33
N SER A 406 16.16 -7.46 18.47
CA SER A 406 15.41 -7.02 19.65
C SER A 406 15.81 -5.61 20.09
N PRO A 407 15.47 -4.58 19.29
CA PRO A 407 15.93 -3.21 19.52
C PRO A 407 15.41 -2.64 20.86
N LYS A 408 16.11 -1.66 21.43
CA LYS A 408 15.61 -0.85 22.56
C LYS A 408 14.62 0.21 22.09
N LEU A 409 14.88 0.80 20.91
CA LEU A 409 13.99 1.72 20.20
C LEU A 409 13.86 1.28 18.76
N LEU A 410 12.63 1.12 18.31
CA LEU A 410 12.28 0.85 16.93
C LEU A 410 11.50 2.04 16.37
N VAL A 411 12.06 2.72 15.37
CA VAL A 411 11.34 3.69 14.54
C VAL A 411 10.89 2.96 13.29
N ILE A 412 9.59 2.91 13.04
CA ILE A 412 9.04 2.16 11.94
C ILE A 412 7.99 2.96 11.19
N SER A 413 8.21 3.14 9.89
CA SER A 413 7.31 3.88 9.00
C SER A 413 6.64 2.92 8.03
N GLN A 414 5.31 3.01 7.90
CA GLN A 414 4.47 2.26 6.96
C GLN A 414 4.79 0.74 6.93
N PRO A 415 4.82 0.02 8.09
CA PRO A 415 5.35 -1.35 8.15
C PRO A 415 4.60 -2.36 7.27
N THR A 416 3.33 -2.11 7.01
CA THR A 416 2.46 -3.05 6.29
C THR A 416 2.09 -2.59 4.88
N MET A 417 2.68 -1.50 4.41
CA MET A 417 2.39 -0.94 3.08
C MET A 417 2.65 -1.96 1.96
N GLY A 418 1.60 -2.23 1.16
CA GLY A 418 1.69 -3.17 0.02
C GLY A 418 1.81 -4.65 0.42
N LEU A 419 1.43 -5.00 1.64
CA LEU A 419 1.32 -6.38 2.12
C LEU A 419 -0.11 -6.90 2.01
N ASP A 420 -0.23 -8.21 1.80
CA ASP A 420 -1.50 -8.91 2.00
C ASP A 420 -1.90 -8.96 3.48
N VAL A 421 -3.19 -9.18 3.75
CA VAL A 421 -3.74 -9.16 5.12
C VAL A 421 -3.04 -10.15 6.05
N GLY A 422 -2.69 -11.34 5.57
CA GLY A 422 -1.98 -12.35 6.38
C GLY A 422 -0.56 -11.89 6.77
N ALA A 423 0.15 -11.22 5.86
CA ALA A 423 1.46 -10.66 6.13
C ALA A 423 1.37 -9.45 7.09
N GLN A 424 0.35 -8.58 6.93
CA GLN A 424 0.10 -7.46 7.84
C GLN A 424 -0.07 -7.95 9.27
N ILE A 425 -0.95 -8.93 9.49
CA ILE A 425 -1.19 -9.52 10.83
C ILE A 425 0.08 -10.14 11.41
N SER A 426 0.87 -10.82 10.57
CA SER A 426 2.14 -11.39 11.04
C SER A 426 3.12 -10.32 11.53
N ILE A 427 3.20 -9.18 10.84
CA ILE A 427 4.04 -8.04 11.26
C ILE A 427 3.47 -7.38 12.52
N HIS A 428 2.15 -7.15 12.59
CA HIS A 428 1.50 -6.60 13.77
C HIS A 428 1.77 -7.45 15.02
N LYS A 429 1.63 -8.80 14.93
CA LYS A 429 1.99 -9.71 16.02
C LYS A 429 3.43 -9.52 16.48
N LYS A 430 4.37 -9.39 15.55
CA LYS A 430 5.78 -9.17 15.86
C LYS A 430 6.06 -7.81 16.49
N ILE A 431 5.37 -6.75 16.07
CA ILE A 431 5.44 -5.41 16.68
C ILE A 431 4.97 -5.51 18.15
N LEU A 432 3.83 -6.15 18.40
CA LEU A 432 3.29 -6.35 19.75
C LEU A 432 4.21 -7.23 20.62
N GLU A 433 4.82 -8.26 20.05
CA GLU A 433 5.81 -9.10 20.76
C GLU A 433 7.05 -8.29 21.16
N LEU A 434 7.56 -7.42 20.30
CA LEU A 434 8.70 -6.54 20.63
C LEU A 434 8.33 -5.56 21.74
N SER A 435 7.16 -4.92 21.66
CA SER A 435 6.65 -4.04 22.72
C SER A 435 6.55 -4.77 24.06
N ARG A 436 5.98 -5.97 24.10
CA ARG A 436 5.90 -6.80 25.34
C ARG A 436 7.27 -7.18 25.93
N ARG A 437 8.31 -7.23 25.08
CA ARG A 437 9.71 -7.46 25.52
C ARG A 437 10.42 -6.19 25.95
N GLY A 438 9.72 -5.06 26.02
CA GLY A 438 10.25 -3.78 26.47
C GLY A 438 10.79 -2.86 25.38
N THR A 439 10.68 -3.23 24.08
CA THR A 439 11.06 -2.32 22.99
C THR A 439 10.12 -1.10 22.97
N ALA A 440 10.69 0.11 23.03
CA ALA A 440 9.97 1.34 22.73
C ALA A 440 9.78 1.47 21.23
N ILE A 441 8.57 1.77 20.75
CA ILE A 441 8.25 1.78 19.31
C ILE A 441 7.63 3.12 18.93
N LEU A 442 8.22 3.78 17.94
CA LEU A 442 7.60 4.89 17.22
C LEU A 442 7.02 4.33 15.92
N LEU A 443 5.69 4.22 15.87
CA LEU A 443 4.96 3.72 14.70
C LEU A 443 4.40 4.90 13.90
N ILE A 444 4.87 5.07 12.69
CA ILE A 444 4.38 6.07 11.74
C ILE A 444 3.56 5.35 10.69
N SER A 445 2.29 5.71 10.54
CA SER A 445 1.42 5.13 9.53
C SER A 445 0.33 6.11 9.10
N GLU A 446 -0.08 6.00 7.84
CA GLU A 446 -1.26 6.69 7.30
C GLU A 446 -2.53 5.86 7.52
N ASP A 447 -2.37 4.56 7.78
CA ASP A 447 -3.49 3.67 8.10
C ASP A 447 -3.91 3.88 9.57
N LEU A 448 -5.00 4.63 9.75
CA LEU A 448 -5.58 4.88 11.08
C LEU A 448 -5.95 3.58 11.81
N HIS A 449 -6.40 2.56 11.07
CA HIS A 449 -6.75 1.28 11.70
C HIS A 449 -5.52 0.58 12.27
N GLU A 450 -4.39 0.61 11.55
CA GLU A 450 -3.11 0.11 12.05
C GLU A 450 -2.69 0.86 13.32
N LEU A 451 -2.71 2.20 13.29
CA LEU A 451 -2.37 3.02 14.44
C LEU A 451 -3.28 2.75 15.64
N MET A 452 -4.60 2.75 15.44
CA MET A 452 -5.58 2.52 16.51
C MET A 452 -5.49 1.11 17.08
N THR A 453 -5.11 0.12 16.27
CA THR A 453 -4.95 -1.27 16.72
C THR A 453 -3.70 -1.48 17.55
N LEU A 454 -2.58 -0.87 17.18
CA LEU A 454 -1.27 -1.17 17.76
C LEU A 454 -0.84 -0.18 18.84
N SER A 455 -1.20 1.12 18.71
CA SER A 455 -0.61 2.17 19.54
C SER A 455 -1.26 2.29 20.92
N ASN A 456 -0.46 2.54 21.95
CA ASN A 456 -0.93 2.89 23.30
C ASN A 456 -1.45 4.34 23.35
N ARG A 457 -0.87 5.22 22.55
CA ARG A 457 -1.36 6.57 22.29
C ARG A 457 -0.93 7.01 20.87
N ILE A 458 -1.70 7.96 20.32
CA ILE A 458 -1.47 8.50 18.98
C ILE A 458 -1.26 10.01 19.10
N LEU A 459 -0.23 10.53 18.44
CA LEU A 459 -0.02 11.96 18.22
C LEU A 459 -0.30 12.28 16.76
N VAL A 460 -1.03 13.36 16.50
CA VAL A 460 -1.31 13.81 15.13
C VAL A 460 -0.33 14.89 14.75
N LEU A 461 0.40 14.66 13.66
CA LEU A 461 1.35 15.60 13.07
C LEU A 461 0.70 16.28 11.86
N TYR A 462 0.63 17.61 11.91
CA TYR A 462 0.12 18.42 10.82
C TYR A 462 1.00 19.65 10.61
N ARG A 463 1.46 19.85 9.36
CA ARG A 463 2.35 20.95 8.95
C ARG A 463 3.55 21.15 9.90
N GLY A 464 4.16 20.05 10.30
CA GLY A 464 5.36 20.04 11.16
C GLY A 464 5.09 20.31 12.63
N LYS A 465 3.85 20.28 13.11
CA LYS A 465 3.48 20.44 14.53
C LYS A 465 2.67 19.24 15.03
N ILE A 466 2.84 18.87 16.29
CA ILE A 466 1.90 17.99 16.98
C ILE A 466 0.68 18.83 17.34
N VAL A 467 -0.47 18.52 16.73
CA VAL A 467 -1.70 19.29 16.93
C VAL A 467 -2.59 18.70 18.02
N LYS A 468 -2.58 17.36 18.20
CA LYS A 468 -3.37 16.69 19.24
C LYS A 468 -2.78 15.31 19.59
N GLY A 469 -3.00 14.89 20.84
CA GLY A 469 -2.71 13.54 21.32
C GLY A 469 -3.97 12.82 21.76
N PHE A 470 -4.01 11.49 21.51
CA PHE A 470 -5.11 10.59 21.87
C PHE A 470 -4.57 9.40 22.66
N LEU A 471 -5.31 8.98 23.69
CA LEU A 471 -4.95 7.83 24.53
C LEU A 471 -5.87 6.64 24.23
N SER A 472 -5.32 5.45 24.14
CA SER A 472 -6.12 4.24 23.88
C SER A 472 -7.13 3.91 24.96
N LYS A 473 -6.86 4.31 26.23
CA LYS A 473 -7.76 4.11 27.37
C LYS A 473 -9.08 4.89 27.25
N GLU A 474 -9.08 5.98 26.50
CA GLU A 474 -10.25 6.85 26.28
C GLU A 474 -11.07 6.41 25.05
N GLY A 475 -10.58 5.40 24.32
CA GLY A 475 -11.07 5.03 22.99
C GLY A 475 -10.54 5.98 21.92
N TYR A 476 -10.40 5.46 20.70
CA TYR A 476 -9.98 6.28 19.54
C TYR A 476 -11.22 6.63 18.71
N ASP A 477 -11.38 7.92 18.41
CA ASP A 477 -12.35 8.42 17.44
C ASP A 477 -11.63 8.63 16.10
N ASP A 478 -11.89 7.74 15.14
CA ASP A 478 -11.27 7.76 13.80
C ASP A 478 -11.60 9.03 13.02
N LYS A 479 -12.83 9.58 13.19
CA LYS A 479 -13.25 10.83 12.54
C LYS A 479 -12.49 12.02 13.11
N GLU A 480 -12.35 12.08 14.43
CA GLU A 480 -11.65 13.19 15.07
C GLU A 480 -10.15 13.17 14.71
N ILE A 481 -9.51 12.00 14.73
CA ILE A 481 -8.12 11.84 14.30
C ILE A 481 -7.99 12.27 12.84
N GLY A 482 -8.88 11.81 11.95
CA GLY A 482 -8.90 12.17 10.54
C GLY A 482 -9.04 13.68 10.29
N TYR A 483 -9.92 14.37 11.04
CA TYR A 483 -10.04 15.83 10.96
C TYR A 483 -8.76 16.55 11.40
N CYS A 484 -8.09 16.08 12.45
CA CYS A 484 -6.82 16.64 12.88
C CYS A 484 -5.70 16.41 11.84
N MET A 485 -5.67 15.25 11.17
CA MET A 485 -4.69 14.95 10.11
C MET A 485 -4.81 15.87 8.89
N THR A 486 -6.04 16.33 8.59
CA THR A 486 -6.33 17.22 7.45
C THR A 486 -6.35 18.70 7.81
N GLY A 487 -6.23 19.03 9.11
CA GLY A 487 -6.24 20.41 9.60
C GLY A 487 -7.63 21.08 9.68
N VAL A 488 -8.71 20.28 9.57
CA VAL A 488 -10.10 20.78 9.67
C VAL A 488 -10.48 21.09 11.13
N LYS A 489 -9.88 20.40 12.11
CA LYS A 489 -10.02 20.67 13.55
C LYS A 489 -8.64 20.56 14.22
N GLY A 490 -8.34 21.49 15.14
CA GLY A 490 -7.10 21.41 15.96
C GLY A 490 -6.09 22.53 15.72
N ILE A 491 -6.43 23.58 14.99
CA ILE A 491 -5.62 24.82 14.93
C ILE A 491 -6.24 25.81 15.91
N ALA A 492 -5.89 25.69 17.17
CA ALA A 492 -6.02 26.74 18.19
C ALA A 492 -4.63 26.93 18.83
#